data_a24dfb8a516e634a166d56a8a5a584c7
#
_entry.id   a24dfb8a516e634a166d56a8a5a584c7
#
_cell.length_a   1.000
_cell.length_b   1.000
_cell.length_c   1.000
_cell.angle_alpha   90.00
_cell.angle_beta   90.00
_cell.angle_gamma   90.00
#
_symmetry.space_group_name_H-M   'P 1'
#
loop_
_entity.id
_entity.type
_entity.pdbx_description
1 polymer ?
#
loop_
_entity_poly.entity_id
_entity_poly.type
_entity_poly.pdbx_seq_one_letter_code
_entity_poly.pdbx_strand_id
1 'polypeptide(L)'
;KQLLKDDAEAGETSKPALKRYKVVNSSMEALGEILTENPQGVLVYRDELSGLLQSLDREDNTEARALYLQGYDGNQGYIFDRIMRGKNLRIEAVCLSVLGGIQPGKLKSYIRATLSGGHGDDGLLQRFGLLVWPDNSSEWANVDRWPDTAAKTQAHATFKKLDDLQFNVDEETSAMLPVEYQFS
;
A
#
# COMPACT_ATOMS: atom_id res chain seq x y z
N LYS A 1 -5.72 30.77 43.13
CA LYS A 1 -4.98 29.46 42.93
C LYS A 1 -5.85 28.34 42.39
N GLN A 2 -7.17 28.54 42.22
CA GLN A 2 -8.12 27.53 41.66
C GLN A 2 -8.35 27.68 40.16
N LEU A 3 -8.07 28.87 39.60
CA LEU A 3 -8.24 29.16 38.17
C LEU A 3 -7.10 28.69 37.26
N LEU A 4 -6.04 28.09 37.81
CA LEU A 4 -4.89 27.56 37.06
C LEU A 4 -4.86 26.00 36.99
N LYS A 5 -5.92 25.33 37.45
CA LYS A 5 -6.02 23.87 37.38
C LYS A 5 -6.96 23.34 36.30
N ASP A 6 -7.81 24.19 35.74
CA ASP A 6 -8.81 23.79 34.77
C ASP A 6 -8.31 23.82 33.31
N ASP A 7 -7.09 24.34 33.05
CA ASP A 7 -6.48 24.36 31.71
C ASP A 7 -5.62 23.12 31.39
N ALA A 8 -5.56 22.13 32.28
CA ALA A 8 -4.71 20.94 32.09
C ALA A 8 -5.45 19.73 31.51
N GLU A 9 -6.75 19.84 31.22
CA GLU A 9 -7.56 18.78 30.55
C GLU A 9 -8.13 19.21 29.18
N ALA A 10 -7.51 20.18 28.52
CA ALA A 10 -7.71 20.33 27.10
C ALA A 10 -7.04 19.12 26.44
N GLY A 11 -7.82 18.06 26.23
CA GLY A 11 -7.37 16.83 25.55
C GLY A 11 -6.61 17.23 24.28
N GLU A 12 -5.45 16.63 24.08
CA GLU A 12 -4.71 16.74 22.83
C GLU A 12 -5.70 16.48 21.70
N THR A 13 -6.14 17.53 21.05
CA THR A 13 -6.93 17.40 19.81
C THR A 13 -6.01 16.72 18.81
N SER A 14 -6.16 15.42 18.66
CA SER A 14 -5.38 14.66 17.69
C SER A 14 -5.60 15.30 16.33
N LYS A 15 -4.49 15.72 15.74
CA LYS A 15 -4.51 16.31 14.40
C LYS A 15 -5.21 15.31 13.47
N PRO A 16 -6.21 15.73 12.69
CA PRO A 16 -6.92 14.80 11.81
C PRO A 16 -5.92 14.11 10.88
N ALA A 17 -6.00 12.78 10.82
CA ALA A 17 -5.13 11.99 9.95
C ALA A 17 -5.35 12.38 8.49
N LEU A 18 -4.24 12.52 7.75
CA LEU A 18 -4.32 12.83 6.32
C LEU A 18 -4.68 11.55 5.55
N LYS A 19 -5.84 11.52 4.92
CA LYS A 19 -6.22 10.42 4.02
C LYS A 19 -5.26 10.34 2.84
N ARG A 20 -4.57 9.21 2.69
CA ARG A 20 -3.59 8.95 1.63
C ARG A 20 -3.93 7.69 0.88
N TYR A 21 -3.96 7.79 -0.45
CA TYR A 21 -4.22 6.64 -1.33
C TYR A 21 -2.93 6.07 -1.92
N LYS A 22 -1.90 6.90 -2.06
CA LYS A 22 -0.68 6.54 -2.78
C LYS A 22 0.57 6.98 -2.04
N VAL A 23 1.56 6.10 -2.03
CA VAL A 23 2.91 6.33 -1.54
C VAL A 23 3.90 6.06 -2.69
N VAL A 24 4.82 6.99 -2.95
CA VAL A 24 5.83 6.83 -4.00
C VAL A 24 7.15 6.36 -3.43
N ASN A 25 7.60 7.03 -2.38
CA ASN A 25 8.84 6.70 -1.69
C ASN A 25 8.67 6.95 -0.19
N SER A 26 8.94 5.94 0.61
CA SER A 26 8.87 6.02 2.06
C SER A 26 9.89 5.06 2.68
N SER A 27 10.42 5.41 3.84
CA SER A 27 11.07 4.44 4.69
C SER A 27 10.03 3.45 5.24
N MET A 28 10.48 2.35 5.81
CA MET A 28 9.63 1.35 6.44
C MET A 28 8.78 1.97 7.56
N GLU A 29 9.39 2.81 8.37
CA GLU A 29 8.76 3.50 9.49
C GLU A 29 7.66 4.46 9.02
N ALA A 30 7.98 5.28 8.02
CA ALA A 30 7.00 6.21 7.44
C ALA A 30 5.83 5.47 6.79
N LEU A 31 6.08 4.31 6.16
CA LEU A 31 5.03 3.47 5.62
C LEU A 31 4.14 2.90 6.73
N GLY A 32 4.74 2.48 7.85
CA GLY A 32 4.00 2.02 9.03
C GLY A 32 3.09 3.10 9.63
N GLU A 33 3.60 4.32 9.81
CA GLU A 33 2.79 5.46 10.27
C GLU A 33 1.61 5.74 9.32
N ILE A 34 1.87 5.75 8.00
CA ILE A 34 0.83 5.96 6.99
C ILE A 34 -0.23 4.86 7.04
N LEU A 35 0.15 3.59 7.20
CA LEU A 35 -0.79 2.48 7.28
C LEU A 35 -1.64 2.53 8.55
N THR A 36 -1.09 2.98 9.67
CA THR A 36 -1.85 3.18 10.91
C THR A 36 -2.92 4.26 10.73
N GLU A 37 -2.61 5.32 9.99
CA GLU A 37 -3.54 6.42 9.70
C GLU A 37 -4.53 6.09 8.57
N ASN A 38 -4.23 5.08 7.75
CA ASN A 38 -5.01 4.72 6.56
C ASN A 38 -5.36 3.21 6.56
N PRO A 39 -6.29 2.76 7.41
CA PRO A 39 -6.64 1.35 7.57
C PRO A 39 -7.25 0.72 6.30
N GLN A 40 -7.72 1.54 5.36
CA GLN A 40 -8.20 1.09 4.04
C GLN A 40 -7.05 0.62 3.13
N GLY A 41 -5.81 0.77 3.58
CA GLY A 41 -4.64 0.43 2.82
C GLY A 41 -4.14 1.54 1.89
N VAL A 42 -3.00 1.31 1.29
CA VAL A 42 -2.36 2.26 0.39
C VAL A 42 -1.78 1.58 -0.84
N LEU A 43 -1.71 2.33 -1.93
CA LEU A 43 -1.02 1.93 -3.15
C LEU A 43 0.44 2.40 -3.07
N VAL A 44 1.39 1.47 -3.05
CA VAL A 44 2.81 1.75 -3.28
C VAL A 44 3.05 1.81 -4.78
N TYR A 45 3.30 3.01 -5.27
CA TYR A 45 3.60 3.24 -6.68
C TYR A 45 5.10 3.40 -6.91
N ARG A 46 5.65 2.63 -7.82
CA ARG A 46 7.06 2.71 -8.22
C ARG A 46 7.19 2.82 -9.72
N ASP A 47 7.73 3.92 -10.20
CA ASP A 47 8.01 4.07 -11.63
C ASP A 47 8.98 2.99 -12.12
N GLU A 48 10.00 2.66 -11.31
CA GLU A 48 10.89 1.53 -11.52
C GLU A 48 10.77 0.51 -10.37
N LEU A 49 10.05 -0.59 -10.62
CA LEU A 49 9.82 -1.64 -9.62
C LEU A 49 11.09 -2.43 -9.29
N SER A 50 12.04 -2.52 -10.22
CA SER A 50 13.29 -3.25 -10.00
C SER A 50 14.09 -2.71 -8.81
N GLY A 51 14.07 -1.40 -8.58
CA GLY A 51 14.71 -0.79 -7.42
C GLY A 51 14.07 -1.18 -6.09
N LEU A 52 12.74 -1.30 -6.04
CA LEU A 52 12.03 -1.80 -4.86
C LEU A 52 12.39 -3.27 -4.59
N LEU A 53 12.31 -4.13 -5.61
CA LEU A 53 12.62 -5.56 -5.46
C LEU A 53 14.05 -5.77 -4.95
N GLN A 54 15.03 -5.08 -5.55
CA GLN A 54 16.42 -5.13 -5.09
C GLN A 54 16.60 -4.61 -3.66
N SER A 55 15.86 -3.58 -3.28
CA SER A 55 15.89 -3.07 -1.90
C SER A 55 15.34 -4.07 -0.91
N LEU A 56 14.26 -4.78 -1.27
CA LEU A 56 13.64 -5.79 -0.42
C LEU A 56 14.47 -7.08 -0.31
N ASP A 57 15.35 -7.35 -1.28
CA ASP A 57 16.25 -8.50 -1.28
C ASP A 57 17.50 -8.31 -0.39
N ARG A 58 17.72 -7.11 0.14
CA ARG A 58 18.86 -6.82 1.00
C ARG A 58 18.67 -7.45 2.38
N GLU A 59 19.73 -7.98 2.95
CA GLU A 59 19.73 -8.60 4.27
C GLU A 59 19.31 -7.65 5.41
N ASP A 60 19.59 -6.36 5.25
CA ASP A 60 19.21 -5.32 6.21
C ASP A 60 17.74 -4.86 6.08
N ASN A 61 16.99 -5.37 5.11
CA ASN A 61 15.59 -5.00 4.81
C ASN A 61 14.59 -6.17 4.98
N THR A 62 14.93 -7.19 5.74
CA THR A 62 14.07 -8.37 5.97
C THR A 62 12.72 -8.00 6.58
N GLU A 63 12.69 -7.02 7.48
CA GLU A 63 11.44 -6.53 8.08
C GLU A 63 10.54 -5.85 7.03
N ALA A 64 11.12 -5.02 6.16
CA ALA A 64 10.36 -4.41 5.08
C ALA A 64 9.79 -5.47 4.14
N ARG A 65 10.58 -6.48 3.79
CA ARG A 65 10.13 -7.59 2.96
C ARG A 65 8.96 -8.35 3.59
N ALA A 66 9.05 -8.64 4.89
CA ALA A 66 7.97 -9.30 5.63
C ALA A 66 6.68 -8.48 5.61
N LEU A 67 6.76 -7.16 5.77
CA LEU A 67 5.60 -6.26 5.68
C LEU A 67 4.93 -6.32 4.29
N TYR A 68 5.73 -6.32 3.20
CA TYR A 68 5.18 -6.44 1.85
C TYR A 68 4.54 -7.81 1.59
N LEU A 69 5.11 -8.88 2.13
CA LEU A 69 4.51 -10.22 2.02
C LEU A 69 3.17 -10.29 2.76
N GLN A 70 3.13 -9.77 3.98
CA GLN A 70 1.94 -9.77 4.82
C GLN A 70 0.85 -8.84 4.30
N GLY A 71 1.25 -7.70 3.73
CA GLY A 71 0.33 -6.70 3.21
C GLY A 71 -0.50 -7.13 2.00
N TYR A 72 -0.17 -8.26 1.38
CA TYR A 72 -0.93 -8.85 0.28
C TYR A 72 -2.30 -9.36 0.72
N ASP A 73 -2.37 -9.99 1.90
CA ASP A 73 -3.62 -10.59 2.40
C ASP A 73 -4.58 -9.53 2.94
N GLY A 74 -4.08 -8.39 3.38
CA GLY A 74 -4.89 -7.24 3.80
C GLY A 74 -5.64 -7.38 5.11
N ASN A 75 -5.47 -8.48 5.84
CA ASN A 75 -6.25 -8.83 7.03
C ASN A 75 -5.41 -9.14 8.28
N GLN A 76 -4.08 -9.03 8.19
CA GLN A 76 -3.20 -9.33 9.30
C GLN A 76 -2.61 -8.06 9.90
N GLY A 77 -2.57 -7.99 11.24
CA GLY A 77 -1.93 -6.90 11.97
C GLY A 77 -0.41 -6.99 11.92
N TYR A 78 0.25 -5.86 12.10
CA TYR A 78 1.70 -5.77 12.20
C TYR A 78 2.11 -4.89 13.38
N ILE A 79 3.11 -5.32 14.13
CA ILE A 79 3.63 -4.60 15.28
C ILE A 79 5.10 -4.25 15.00
N PHE A 80 5.43 -2.98 15.10
CA PHE A 80 6.80 -2.52 15.07
C PHE A 80 7.35 -2.50 16.50
N ASP A 81 8.24 -3.44 16.82
CA ASP A 81 8.85 -3.55 18.15
C ASP A 81 9.93 -2.49 18.42
N ARG A 82 10.33 -1.76 17.42
CA ARG A 82 11.28 -0.66 17.59
C ARG A 82 10.55 0.55 18.17
N ILE A 83 11.02 1.02 19.31
CA ILE A 83 10.60 2.26 19.94
C ILE A 83 11.00 3.44 19.04
N MET A 84 10.17 3.74 18.06
CA MET A 84 10.32 4.93 17.25
C MET A 84 9.60 6.08 17.97
N ARG A 85 10.40 7.03 18.50
CA ARG A 85 9.89 8.21 19.22
C ARG A 85 8.98 7.88 20.41
N GLY A 86 9.21 6.73 21.09
CA GLY A 86 8.47 6.38 22.31
C GLY A 86 7.06 5.83 22.09
N LYS A 87 6.69 5.45 20.88
CA LYS A 87 5.39 4.81 20.58
C LYS A 87 5.60 3.45 19.94
N ASN A 88 4.97 2.41 20.49
CA ASN A 88 4.78 1.15 19.80
C ASN A 88 3.77 1.39 18.68
N LEU A 89 4.18 1.19 17.45
CA LEU A 89 3.29 1.34 16.29
C LEU A 89 2.62 0.00 16.02
N ARG A 90 1.31 -0.05 16.17
CA ARG A 90 0.48 -1.21 15.85
C ARG A 90 -0.42 -0.88 14.67
N ILE A 91 -0.37 -1.69 13.64
CA ILE A 91 -1.27 -1.64 12.49
C ILE A 91 -2.24 -2.82 12.65
N GLU A 92 -3.53 -2.56 12.68
CA GLU A 92 -4.55 -3.59 12.87
C GLU A 92 -4.67 -4.51 11.65
N ALA A 93 -4.60 -3.95 10.46
CA ALA A 93 -4.59 -4.71 9.21
C ALA A 93 -3.67 -4.05 8.19
N VAL A 94 -2.61 -4.74 7.79
CA VAL A 94 -1.71 -4.26 6.74
C VAL A 94 -2.31 -4.58 5.39
N CYS A 95 -2.73 -3.55 4.66
CA CYS A 95 -3.25 -3.69 3.31
C CYS A 95 -2.39 -2.87 2.34
N LEU A 96 -1.64 -3.56 1.47
CA LEU A 96 -0.73 -2.96 0.50
C LEU A 96 -1.06 -3.43 -0.91
N SER A 97 -1.28 -2.48 -1.80
CA SER A 97 -1.25 -2.73 -3.24
C SER A 97 0.05 -2.19 -3.81
N VAL A 98 0.65 -2.89 -4.76
CA VAL A 98 1.89 -2.45 -5.41
C VAL A 98 1.67 -2.33 -6.91
N LEU A 99 2.01 -1.17 -7.46
CA LEU A 99 1.97 -0.92 -8.89
C LEU A 99 3.30 -0.29 -9.33
N GLY A 100 3.85 -0.80 -10.43
CA GLY A 100 5.06 -0.19 -10.99
C GLY A 100 5.43 -0.72 -12.36
N GLY A 101 6.29 0.02 -13.04
CA GLY A 101 6.91 -0.39 -14.28
C GLY A 101 8.17 -1.22 -14.04
N ILE A 102 8.42 -2.20 -14.90
CA ILE A 102 9.66 -2.97 -14.89
C ILE A 102 10.08 -3.33 -16.32
N GLN A 103 11.34 -3.18 -16.61
CA GLN A 103 11.88 -3.57 -17.91
C GLN A 103 11.91 -5.10 -18.03
N PRO A 104 11.49 -5.67 -19.17
CA PRO A 104 11.44 -7.12 -19.36
C PRO A 104 12.75 -7.84 -19.06
N GLY A 105 13.88 -7.25 -19.45
CA GLY A 105 15.22 -7.81 -19.17
C GLY A 105 15.52 -7.90 -17.67
N LYS A 106 15.16 -6.86 -16.90
CA LYS A 106 15.33 -6.84 -15.46
C LYS A 106 14.41 -7.84 -14.76
N LEU A 107 13.15 -7.91 -15.19
CA LEU A 107 12.20 -8.90 -14.67
C LEU A 107 12.70 -10.33 -14.93
N LYS A 108 13.14 -10.62 -16.15
CA LYS A 108 13.69 -11.94 -16.50
C LYS A 108 14.89 -12.34 -15.66
N SER A 109 15.79 -11.38 -15.40
CA SER A 109 16.96 -11.60 -14.54
C SER A 109 16.56 -11.87 -13.11
N TYR A 110 15.60 -11.11 -12.59
CA TYR A 110 15.07 -11.28 -11.23
C TYR A 110 14.41 -12.65 -11.05
N ILE A 111 13.54 -13.06 -11.98
CA ILE A 111 12.88 -14.38 -11.96
C ILE A 111 13.92 -15.51 -11.96
N ARG A 112 14.97 -15.41 -12.81
CA ARG A 112 16.02 -16.43 -12.85
C ARG A 112 16.79 -16.54 -11.52
N ALA A 113 17.12 -15.41 -10.90
CA ALA A 113 17.80 -15.39 -9.61
C ALA A 113 16.93 -16.05 -8.52
N THR A 114 15.63 -15.74 -8.49
CA THR A 114 14.67 -16.34 -7.56
C THR A 114 14.58 -17.85 -7.72
N LEU A 115 14.43 -18.35 -8.96
CA LEU A 115 14.34 -19.78 -9.26
C LEU A 115 15.64 -20.56 -8.97
N SER A 116 16.76 -19.88 -8.85
CA SER A 116 18.07 -20.48 -8.53
C SER A 116 18.33 -20.59 -7.01
N GLY A 117 17.31 -20.41 -6.16
CA GLY A 117 17.44 -20.47 -4.71
C GLY A 117 18.01 -19.20 -4.07
N GLY A 118 17.82 -18.04 -4.71
CA GLY A 118 18.17 -16.73 -4.15
C GLY A 118 17.18 -16.25 -3.08
N HIS A 119 17.49 -15.11 -2.46
CA HIS A 119 16.66 -14.49 -1.40
C HIS A 119 15.19 -14.21 -1.79
N GLY A 120 14.86 -14.27 -3.08
CA GLY A 120 13.51 -14.03 -3.60
C GLY A 120 12.55 -15.23 -3.60
N ASP A 121 12.96 -16.41 -3.12
CA ASP A 121 12.13 -17.64 -3.13
C ASP A 121 11.23 -17.74 -1.88
N ASP A 122 10.48 -16.68 -1.61
CA ASP A 122 9.57 -16.56 -0.46
C ASP A 122 8.12 -16.25 -0.86
N GLY A 123 7.82 -16.29 -2.13
CA GLY A 123 6.49 -16.00 -2.63
C GLY A 123 6.17 -14.53 -2.91
N LEU A 124 7.12 -13.61 -2.76
CA LEU A 124 6.87 -12.20 -3.08
C LEU A 124 6.50 -12.00 -4.55
N LEU A 125 7.23 -12.63 -5.45
CA LEU A 125 6.99 -12.49 -6.89
C LEU A 125 5.63 -13.05 -7.30
N GLN A 126 5.18 -14.15 -6.68
CA GLN A 126 3.91 -14.79 -6.93
C GLN A 126 2.70 -13.93 -6.53
N ARG A 127 2.93 -12.94 -5.67
CA ARG A 127 1.90 -11.97 -5.25
C ARG A 127 1.63 -10.87 -6.28
N PHE A 128 2.49 -10.74 -7.30
CA PHE A 128 2.21 -9.88 -8.44
C PHE A 128 1.29 -10.61 -9.42
N GLY A 129 -0.01 -10.54 -9.17
CA GLY A 129 -1.03 -11.28 -9.91
C GLY A 129 -1.32 -10.75 -11.32
N LEU A 130 -0.88 -9.53 -11.65
CA LEU A 130 -1.14 -8.91 -12.94
C LEU A 130 0.15 -8.36 -13.57
N LEU A 131 0.49 -8.93 -14.72
CA LEU A 131 1.58 -8.44 -15.57
C LEU A 131 0.99 -8.03 -16.93
N VAL A 132 1.15 -6.76 -17.27
CA VAL A 132 0.66 -6.23 -18.55
C VAL A 132 1.84 -5.84 -19.41
N TRP A 133 1.89 -6.40 -20.61
CA TRP A 133 2.79 -6.01 -21.67
C TRP A 133 1.95 -5.64 -22.88
N PRO A 134 1.79 -4.36 -23.20
CA PRO A 134 0.94 -3.95 -24.32
C PRO A 134 1.57 -4.38 -25.65
N ASP A 135 0.75 -4.90 -26.54
CA ASP A 135 1.16 -5.14 -27.92
C ASP A 135 1.45 -3.81 -28.60
N ASN A 136 2.64 -3.69 -29.16
CA ASN A 136 3.00 -2.53 -29.96
C ASN A 136 2.32 -2.64 -31.32
N SER A 137 1.53 -1.64 -31.72
CA SER A 137 1.15 -1.48 -33.10
C SER A 137 2.43 -1.26 -33.93
N SER A 138 2.56 -1.96 -35.06
CA SER A 138 3.71 -1.83 -35.97
C SER A 138 3.83 -0.44 -36.59
N GLU A 139 2.80 0.38 -36.52
CA GLU A 139 2.73 1.69 -37.12
C GLU A 139 2.59 2.76 -36.03
N TRP A 140 3.47 3.76 -36.09
CA TRP A 140 3.33 4.94 -35.28
C TRP A 140 2.20 5.81 -35.84
N ALA A 141 1.25 6.19 -34.98
CA ALA A 141 0.20 7.13 -35.32
C ALA A 141 0.16 8.28 -34.32
N ASN A 142 0.14 9.51 -34.82
CA ASN A 142 -0.12 10.66 -33.98
C ASN A 142 -1.61 10.71 -33.64
N VAL A 143 -1.96 10.51 -32.37
CA VAL A 143 -3.34 10.58 -31.90
C VAL A 143 -3.52 11.92 -31.17
N ASP A 144 -3.83 12.95 -31.94
CA ASP A 144 -4.20 14.28 -31.42
C ASP A 144 -5.72 14.39 -31.36
N ARG A 145 -6.30 14.02 -30.22
CA ARG A 145 -7.74 14.11 -29.97
C ARG A 145 -8.02 14.63 -28.56
N TRP A 146 -9.14 15.30 -28.40
CA TRP A 146 -9.61 15.75 -27.10
C TRP A 146 -9.86 14.56 -26.17
N PRO A 147 -9.57 14.72 -24.85
CA PRO A 147 -9.90 13.69 -23.87
C PRO A 147 -11.40 13.36 -23.89
N ASP A 148 -11.70 12.07 -23.75
CA ASP A 148 -13.08 11.61 -23.58
C ASP A 148 -13.59 12.04 -22.18
N THR A 149 -14.38 13.10 -22.14
CA THR A 149 -14.93 13.67 -20.91
C THR A 149 -15.91 12.70 -20.24
N ALA A 150 -16.67 11.91 -21.01
CA ALA A 150 -17.61 10.94 -20.45
C ALA A 150 -16.87 9.81 -19.75
N ALA A 151 -15.84 9.24 -20.37
CA ALA A 151 -14.99 8.23 -19.77
C ALA A 151 -14.28 8.74 -18.51
N LYS A 152 -13.78 9.97 -18.54
CA LYS A 152 -13.17 10.62 -17.37
C LYS A 152 -14.17 10.77 -16.22
N THR A 153 -15.38 11.23 -16.50
CA THR A 153 -16.43 11.38 -15.49
C THR A 153 -16.82 10.04 -14.88
N GLN A 154 -16.95 9.00 -15.72
CA GLN A 154 -17.25 7.65 -15.26
C GLN A 154 -16.15 7.11 -14.37
N ALA A 155 -14.88 7.28 -14.72
CA ALA A 155 -13.74 6.89 -13.91
C ALA A 155 -13.76 7.58 -12.53
N HIS A 156 -13.97 8.90 -12.49
CA HIS A 156 -14.09 9.66 -11.25
C HIS A 156 -15.26 9.16 -10.39
N ALA A 157 -16.42 8.89 -10.98
CA ALA A 157 -17.57 8.36 -10.26
C ALA A 157 -17.29 6.98 -9.66
N THR A 158 -16.55 6.13 -10.37
CA THR A 158 -16.13 4.82 -9.87
C THR A 158 -15.17 4.94 -8.70
N PHE A 159 -14.14 5.79 -8.81
CA PHE A 159 -13.22 6.04 -7.69
C PHE A 159 -13.94 6.61 -6.47
N LYS A 160 -14.89 7.54 -6.69
CA LYS A 160 -15.69 8.07 -5.58
C LYS A 160 -16.52 6.99 -4.89
N LYS A 161 -17.15 6.08 -5.65
CA LYS A 161 -17.89 4.95 -5.05
C LYS A 161 -16.99 4.05 -4.22
N LEU A 162 -15.76 3.78 -4.69
CA LEU A 162 -14.78 2.99 -3.94
C LEU A 162 -14.32 3.70 -2.68
N ASP A 163 -14.16 5.03 -2.74
CA ASP A 163 -13.76 5.85 -1.60
C ASP A 163 -14.85 5.95 -0.52
N ASP A 164 -16.11 5.92 -0.94
CA ASP A 164 -17.28 5.99 -0.06
C ASP A 164 -17.61 4.61 0.58
N LEU A 165 -16.89 3.53 0.24
CA LEU A 165 -17.08 2.22 0.87
C LEU A 165 -16.77 2.31 2.37
N GLN A 166 -17.70 1.82 3.18
CA GLN A 166 -17.56 1.74 4.62
C GLN A 166 -17.12 0.34 5.01
N PHE A 167 -16.26 0.25 6.01
CA PHE A 167 -15.95 -1.02 6.64
C PHE A 167 -17.14 -1.49 7.48
N ASN A 168 -17.30 -2.80 7.56
CA ASN A 168 -18.09 -3.37 8.64
C ASN A 168 -17.32 -3.20 9.95
N VAL A 169 -18.02 -2.90 11.02
CA VAL A 169 -17.43 -2.77 12.34
C VAL A 169 -18.01 -3.89 13.21
N ASP A 170 -17.12 -4.63 13.83
CA ASP A 170 -17.51 -5.60 14.85
C ASP A 170 -18.06 -4.88 16.06
N GLU A 171 -19.29 -5.21 16.46
CA GLU A 171 -20.00 -4.51 17.53
C GLU A 171 -19.38 -4.73 18.92
N GLU A 172 -18.70 -5.86 19.14
CA GLU A 172 -18.09 -6.20 20.43
C GLU A 172 -16.67 -5.64 20.56
N THR A 173 -15.89 -5.72 19.50
CA THR A 173 -14.45 -5.35 19.53
C THR A 173 -14.17 -3.97 18.97
N SER A 174 -15.15 -3.35 18.28
CA SER A 174 -14.97 -2.13 17.49
C SER A 174 -13.87 -2.26 16.40
N ALA A 175 -13.49 -3.48 16.05
CA ALA A 175 -12.53 -3.73 14.99
C ALA A 175 -13.17 -3.52 13.60
N MET A 176 -12.41 -2.94 12.69
CA MET A 176 -12.83 -2.84 11.29
C MET A 176 -12.73 -4.21 10.63
N LEU A 177 -13.85 -4.68 10.09
CA LEU A 177 -13.94 -5.93 9.35
C LEU A 177 -13.89 -5.67 7.84
N PRO A 178 -13.21 -6.50 7.06
CA PRO A 178 -13.23 -6.40 5.62
C PRO A 178 -14.65 -6.66 5.08
N VAL A 179 -14.98 -5.97 4.00
CA VAL A 179 -16.22 -6.25 3.25
C VAL A 179 -15.94 -7.40 2.29
N GLU A 180 -16.64 -8.51 2.47
CA GLU A 180 -16.52 -9.68 1.60
C GLU A 180 -17.42 -9.53 0.37
N TYR A 181 -16.85 -9.66 -0.81
CA TYR A 181 -17.57 -9.73 -2.08
C TYR A 181 -17.51 -11.15 -2.63
N GLN A 182 -18.64 -11.71 -2.97
CA GLN A 182 -18.71 -13.00 -3.67
C GLN A 182 -18.88 -12.76 -5.16
N PHE A 183 -18.11 -13.49 -5.94
CA PHE A 183 -18.33 -13.55 -7.38
C PHE A 183 -19.54 -14.43 -7.68
N SER A 184 -20.49 -13.86 -8.40
CA SER A 184 -21.71 -14.57 -8.86
C SER A 184 -21.48 -15.22 -10.21
#